data_69e00486677711acd79bc98f069e4afc
#
_entry.id   69e00486677711acd79bc98f069e4afc
#
_cell.length_a   1.000
_cell.length_b   1.000
_cell.length_c   1.000
_cell.angle_alpha   90.00
_cell.angle_beta   90.00
_cell.angle_gamma   90.00
#
_symmetry.space_group_name_H-M   'P 1'
#
loop_
_entity.id
_entity.type
_entity.pdbx_description
1 polymer ?
#
loop_
_entity_poly.entity_id
_entity_poly.type
_entity_poly.pdbx_seq_one_letter_code
_entity_poly.pdbx_strand_id
1 'polypeptide(L)'
;MKGQKIMTEVKRHVEIAGYGVCLPKNTVQFKDQTRYRVVENEETQLDLAEAAIQAALENAKLSIKDIECLVSASAVGVQPIPCTAALIHERVAKGLSIPAMDINTTCTSFISALSTMSHLIEAGEYRRVLIVSSEVGSLGLNPKQKESYELFGDGAAAFIFQASDKDKGVIASLQRTWSEGAHDTEIRGGLTSYQPKEYSEETKTNFMFDMKGKKILLLSARVIPEMFQEFQEKSGISKDAVDYIIPHQASRALPLVMDKLGVSKDKYLNIVSEYGNMVSVAVPFGLAYALDHGYVKEGDTIFLMGTAAGMTVNMLALKL
;
A
#
# COMPACT_ATOMS: atom_id res chain seq x y z
N MET A 1 32.00 9.24 -19.01
CA MET A 1 31.00 8.89 -20.04
C MET A 1 29.64 8.96 -19.38
N LYS A 2 28.74 9.88 -19.78
CA LYS A 2 27.37 9.92 -19.30
C LYS A 2 26.68 8.65 -19.77
N GLY A 3 26.30 7.77 -18.85
CA GLY A 3 25.57 6.56 -19.18
C GLY A 3 24.30 6.91 -19.96
N GLN A 4 24.15 6.30 -21.11
CA GLN A 4 22.93 6.40 -21.90
C GLN A 4 21.80 5.82 -21.06
N LYS A 5 20.83 6.67 -20.65
CA LYS A 5 19.63 6.24 -19.94
C LYS A 5 18.92 5.27 -20.90
N ILE A 6 18.95 3.96 -20.62
CA ILE A 6 18.18 2.99 -21.38
C ILE A 6 16.73 3.36 -21.13
N MET A 7 16.06 3.89 -22.15
CA MET A 7 14.63 4.17 -22.09
C MET A 7 13.91 2.82 -22.09
N THR A 8 13.42 2.43 -20.94
CA THR A 8 12.58 1.24 -20.79
C THR A 8 11.17 1.59 -21.25
N GLU A 9 10.66 0.82 -22.19
CA GLU A 9 9.34 0.98 -22.78
C GLU A 9 8.24 0.77 -21.73
N VAL A 10 7.24 1.64 -21.70
CA VAL A 10 6.01 1.45 -20.93
C VAL A 10 5.24 0.27 -21.52
N LYS A 11 4.88 -0.70 -20.68
CA LYS A 11 4.16 -1.91 -21.10
C LYS A 11 2.66 -1.85 -20.87
N ARG A 12 2.21 -0.99 -19.97
CA ARG A 12 0.79 -0.81 -19.62
C ARG A 12 0.55 0.69 -19.45
N HIS A 13 -0.18 1.26 -20.41
CA HIS A 13 -0.38 2.70 -20.54
C HIS A 13 -1.49 3.17 -19.59
N VAL A 14 -1.08 3.61 -18.41
CA VAL A 14 -1.97 4.14 -17.39
C VAL A 14 -1.39 5.41 -16.80
N GLU A 15 -2.26 6.36 -16.46
CA GLU A 15 -1.86 7.57 -15.75
C GLU A 15 -2.69 7.78 -14.49
N ILE A 16 -2.15 8.53 -13.54
CA ILE A 16 -2.86 8.97 -12.35
C ILE A 16 -3.75 10.14 -12.77
N ALA A 17 -5.07 9.92 -12.75
CA ALA A 17 -6.05 10.97 -13.00
C ALA A 17 -6.29 11.84 -11.77
N GLY A 18 -6.18 11.27 -10.58
CA GLY A 18 -6.29 11.97 -9.31
C GLY A 18 -6.01 11.06 -8.14
N TYR A 19 -5.78 11.68 -6.99
CA TYR A 19 -5.51 10.98 -5.73
C TYR A 19 -6.02 11.79 -4.54
N GLY A 20 -6.20 11.12 -3.42
CA GLY A 20 -6.61 11.73 -2.15
C GLY A 20 -6.19 10.88 -0.97
N VAL A 21 -6.00 11.52 0.17
CA VAL A 21 -5.61 10.87 1.41
C VAL A 21 -6.51 11.33 2.55
N CYS A 22 -6.67 10.47 3.56
CA CYS A 22 -7.35 10.81 4.79
C CYS A 22 -6.57 10.22 5.97
N LEU A 23 -6.28 11.06 6.95
CA LEU A 23 -5.74 10.67 8.24
C LEU A 23 -6.81 10.81 9.32
N PRO A 24 -6.81 9.95 10.36
CA PRO A 24 -7.69 10.12 11.51
C PRO A 24 -7.54 11.50 12.15
N LYS A 25 -8.62 12.01 12.73
CA LYS A 25 -8.61 13.28 13.46
C LYS A 25 -7.80 13.21 14.76
N ASN A 26 -7.75 12.03 15.36
CA ASN A 26 -7.06 11.82 16.62
C ASN A 26 -5.59 11.43 16.41
N THR A 27 -4.75 11.89 17.32
CA THR A 27 -3.34 11.53 17.40
C THR A 27 -2.98 10.98 18.76
N VAL A 28 -2.09 9.97 18.77
CA VAL A 28 -1.51 9.41 19.99
C VAL A 28 -0.05 9.78 20.05
N GLN A 29 0.36 10.42 21.14
CA GLN A 29 1.75 10.80 21.38
C GLN A 29 2.49 9.67 22.08
N PHE A 30 3.58 9.21 21.47
CA PHE A 30 4.60 8.38 22.10
C PHE A 30 5.85 9.24 22.40
N LYS A 31 6.83 8.70 23.09
CA LYS A 31 7.96 9.46 23.62
C LYS A 31 8.58 10.47 22.65
N ASP A 32 8.80 10.05 21.40
CA ASP A 32 9.52 10.79 20.35
C ASP A 32 8.79 10.76 19.00
N GLN A 33 7.52 10.35 18.98
CA GLN A 33 6.75 10.16 17.78
C GLN A 33 5.25 10.30 18.01
N THR A 34 4.55 10.79 17.01
CA THR A 34 3.09 10.89 16.98
C THR A 34 2.53 9.89 15.98
N ARG A 35 1.35 9.35 16.25
CA ARG A 35 0.62 8.46 15.34
C ARG A 35 -0.80 8.94 15.19
N TYR A 36 -1.26 9.02 13.96
CA TYR A 36 -2.66 9.19 13.64
C TYR A 36 -3.38 7.87 13.91
N ARG A 37 -4.41 7.88 14.73
CA ARG A 37 -5.17 6.68 15.12
C ARG A 37 -6.64 6.98 15.28
N VAL A 38 -7.43 6.08 14.76
CA VAL A 38 -8.87 6.10 14.97
C VAL A 38 -9.19 5.88 16.47
N VAL A 39 -10.14 6.63 16.98
CA VAL A 39 -10.77 6.37 18.27
C VAL A 39 -11.96 5.45 18.02
N GLU A 40 -12.01 4.35 18.78
CA GLU A 40 -13.09 3.36 18.67
C GLU A 40 -14.47 4.04 18.82
N ASN A 41 -15.39 3.69 17.93
CA ASN A 41 -16.75 4.25 17.82
C ASN A 41 -16.88 5.74 17.43
N GLU A 42 -15.77 6.44 17.12
CA GLU A 42 -15.82 7.83 16.65
C GLU A 42 -15.61 7.93 15.14
N GLU A 43 -14.70 7.13 14.58
CA GLU A 43 -14.33 7.13 13.17
C GLU A 43 -14.04 5.69 12.73
N THR A 44 -14.42 5.34 11.54
CA THR A 44 -14.28 3.97 11.01
C THR A 44 -13.35 3.89 9.81
N GLN A 45 -12.91 2.69 9.47
CA GLN A 45 -12.15 2.42 8.24
C GLN A 45 -12.91 2.88 6.98
N LEU A 46 -14.24 2.75 6.97
CA LEU A 46 -15.08 3.18 5.86
C LEU A 46 -15.16 4.71 5.78
N ASP A 47 -15.18 5.43 6.89
CA ASP A 47 -15.18 6.90 6.90
C ASP A 47 -13.87 7.45 6.32
N LEU A 48 -12.72 6.84 6.67
CA LEU A 48 -11.43 7.20 6.10
C LEU A 48 -11.38 6.90 4.60
N ALA A 49 -11.88 5.73 4.18
CA ALA A 49 -11.93 5.35 2.77
C ALA A 49 -12.79 6.32 1.95
N GLU A 50 -13.99 6.65 2.44
CA GLU A 50 -14.91 7.59 1.80
C GLU A 50 -14.27 8.97 1.64
N ALA A 51 -13.65 9.51 2.70
CA ALA A 51 -12.99 10.81 2.65
C ALA A 51 -11.81 10.83 1.67
N ALA A 52 -10.98 9.79 1.63
CA ALA A 52 -9.88 9.67 0.67
C ALA A 52 -10.39 9.58 -0.78
N ILE A 53 -11.49 8.85 -1.01
CA ILE A 53 -12.13 8.74 -2.33
C ILE A 53 -12.69 10.08 -2.78
N GLN A 54 -13.40 10.82 -1.91
CA GLN A 54 -13.92 12.14 -2.24
C GLN A 54 -12.80 13.10 -2.63
N ALA A 55 -11.72 13.12 -1.85
CA ALA A 55 -10.54 13.93 -2.17
C ALA A 55 -9.90 13.53 -3.52
N ALA A 56 -9.85 12.24 -3.86
CA ALA A 56 -9.33 11.76 -5.14
C ALA A 56 -10.21 12.19 -6.32
N LEU A 57 -11.52 12.12 -6.17
CA LEU A 57 -12.49 12.55 -7.18
C LEU A 57 -12.42 14.07 -7.40
N GLU A 58 -12.35 14.85 -6.34
CA GLU A 58 -12.18 16.32 -6.41
C GLU A 58 -10.86 16.70 -7.08
N ASN A 59 -9.76 16.06 -6.72
CA ASN A 59 -8.45 16.27 -7.34
C ASN A 59 -8.47 15.96 -8.83
N ALA A 60 -9.13 14.86 -9.23
CA ALA A 60 -9.32 14.47 -10.62
C ALA A 60 -10.36 15.33 -11.38
N LYS A 61 -11.16 16.13 -10.70
CA LYS A 61 -12.35 16.80 -11.25
C LYS A 61 -13.34 15.81 -11.90
N LEU A 62 -13.51 14.66 -11.27
CA LEU A 62 -14.40 13.57 -11.69
C LEU A 62 -15.51 13.35 -10.66
N SER A 63 -16.51 12.62 -11.06
CA SER A 63 -17.55 12.08 -10.19
C SER A 63 -17.42 10.56 -10.09
N ILE A 64 -18.06 9.95 -9.09
CA ILE A 64 -18.07 8.49 -8.95
C ILE A 64 -18.69 7.79 -10.17
N LYS A 65 -19.55 8.46 -10.93
CA LYS A 65 -20.16 7.94 -12.17
C LYS A 65 -19.16 7.76 -13.31
N ASP A 66 -18.00 8.41 -13.21
CA ASP A 66 -16.93 8.31 -14.20
C ASP A 66 -15.99 7.11 -13.92
N ILE A 67 -16.20 6.42 -12.79
CA ILE A 67 -15.43 5.24 -12.37
C ILE A 67 -16.11 3.97 -12.88
N GLU A 68 -15.34 3.08 -13.46
CA GLU A 68 -15.83 1.83 -14.07
C GLU A 68 -15.53 0.59 -13.22
N CYS A 69 -14.59 0.69 -12.27
CA CYS A 69 -14.30 -0.36 -11.30
C CYS A 69 -13.76 0.25 -10.00
N LEU A 70 -14.24 -0.26 -8.85
CA LEU A 70 -13.77 0.10 -7.52
C LEU A 70 -12.99 -1.09 -6.92
N VAL A 71 -11.77 -0.83 -6.47
CA VAL A 71 -10.92 -1.84 -5.84
C VAL A 71 -10.54 -1.40 -4.43
N SER A 72 -10.86 -2.22 -3.43
CA SER A 72 -10.28 -2.10 -2.10
C SER A 72 -8.95 -2.87 -2.06
N ALA A 73 -7.88 -2.16 -1.77
CA ALA A 73 -6.53 -2.70 -1.68
C ALA A 73 -6.02 -2.64 -0.22
N SER A 74 -6.83 -3.12 0.71
CA SER A 74 -6.57 -3.14 2.15
C SER A 74 -6.05 -4.49 2.62
N ALA A 75 -5.28 -4.49 3.71
CA ALA A 75 -4.77 -5.71 4.34
C ALA A 75 -5.82 -6.38 5.24
N VAL A 76 -6.54 -5.55 6.01
CA VAL A 76 -7.57 -6.02 6.93
C VAL A 76 -8.92 -5.53 6.45
N GLY A 77 -9.83 -6.48 6.20
CA GLY A 77 -11.21 -6.16 5.84
C GLY A 77 -12.00 -5.61 7.03
N VAL A 78 -13.01 -4.82 6.74
CA VAL A 78 -13.95 -4.30 7.77
C VAL A 78 -14.68 -5.45 8.47
N GLN A 79 -15.02 -6.47 7.69
CA GLN A 79 -15.70 -7.68 8.16
C GLN A 79 -15.44 -8.84 7.18
N PRO A 80 -15.73 -10.11 7.58
CA PRO A 80 -15.51 -11.26 6.70
C PRO A 80 -16.39 -11.28 5.44
N ILE A 81 -17.66 -10.88 5.52
CA ILE A 81 -18.66 -10.89 4.44
C ILE A 81 -19.63 -9.71 4.65
N PRO A 82 -19.94 -8.91 3.60
CA PRO A 82 -19.31 -8.90 2.27
C PRO A 82 -17.88 -8.39 2.28
N CYS A 83 -17.21 -8.40 1.12
CA CYS A 83 -15.90 -7.80 0.93
C CYS A 83 -15.91 -6.29 1.19
N THR A 84 -14.77 -5.73 1.57
CA THR A 84 -14.63 -4.30 1.92
C THR A 84 -15.02 -3.37 0.76
N ALA A 85 -14.67 -3.72 -0.47
CA ALA A 85 -15.05 -2.94 -1.66
C ALA A 85 -16.57 -2.80 -1.82
N ALA A 86 -17.36 -3.83 -1.48
CA ALA A 86 -18.82 -3.74 -1.53
C ALA A 86 -19.38 -2.77 -0.48
N LEU A 87 -18.78 -2.72 0.71
CA LEU A 87 -19.16 -1.77 1.76
C LEU A 87 -18.77 -0.33 1.40
N ILE A 88 -17.60 -0.15 0.79
CA ILE A 88 -17.17 1.15 0.25
C ILE A 88 -18.12 1.57 -0.87
N HIS A 89 -18.47 0.66 -1.80
CA HIS A 89 -19.39 0.92 -2.88
C HIS A 89 -20.76 1.41 -2.37
N GLU A 90 -21.29 0.81 -1.30
CA GLU A 90 -22.54 1.27 -0.68
C GLU A 90 -22.45 2.74 -0.24
N ARG A 91 -21.30 3.18 0.27
CA ARG A 91 -21.08 4.55 0.73
C ARG A 91 -20.98 5.56 -0.41
N VAL A 92 -20.14 5.26 -1.40
CA VAL A 92 -19.73 6.23 -2.42
C VAL A 92 -20.45 6.08 -3.75
N ALA A 93 -21.02 4.91 -4.05
CA ALA A 93 -21.59 4.57 -5.35
C ALA A 93 -23.00 3.95 -5.27
N LYS A 94 -23.72 4.22 -4.19
CA LYS A 94 -25.07 3.68 -3.98
C LYS A 94 -25.98 3.98 -5.17
N GLY A 95 -26.61 2.93 -5.71
CA GLY A 95 -27.50 3.03 -6.89
C GLY A 95 -26.78 2.95 -8.23
N LEU A 96 -25.45 2.84 -8.26
CA LEU A 96 -24.67 2.55 -9.46
C LEU A 96 -24.34 1.05 -9.51
N SER A 97 -24.13 0.52 -10.72
CA SER A 97 -23.80 -0.90 -10.94
C SER A 97 -22.35 -1.05 -11.44
N ILE A 98 -21.41 -0.46 -10.71
CA ILE A 98 -19.98 -0.62 -11.01
C ILE A 98 -19.41 -1.83 -10.26
N PRO A 99 -18.52 -2.62 -10.88
CA PRO A 99 -17.81 -3.71 -10.22
C PRO A 99 -17.05 -3.23 -9.01
N ALA A 100 -17.11 -4.00 -7.91
CA ALA A 100 -16.36 -3.74 -6.69
C ALA A 100 -15.72 -5.02 -6.18
N MET A 101 -14.39 -5.01 -5.91
CA MET A 101 -13.64 -6.19 -5.48
C MET A 101 -12.49 -5.83 -4.55
N ASP A 102 -12.11 -6.77 -3.68
CA ASP A 102 -10.90 -6.67 -2.86
C ASP A 102 -9.70 -7.32 -3.57
N ILE A 103 -8.56 -6.65 -3.55
CA ILE A 103 -7.26 -7.24 -3.91
C ILE A 103 -6.36 -7.13 -2.67
N ASN A 104 -6.04 -8.28 -2.08
CA ASN A 104 -5.33 -8.35 -0.81
C ASN A 104 -4.02 -9.15 -0.92
N THR A 105 -2.90 -8.47 -0.74
CA THR A 105 -1.57 -9.03 -0.46
C THR A 105 -0.97 -8.33 0.77
N THR A 106 -1.82 -8.12 1.78
CA THR A 106 -1.52 -7.41 3.03
C THR A 106 -0.90 -6.02 2.80
N CYS A 107 0.25 -5.69 3.37
CA CYS A 107 0.87 -4.35 3.27
C CYS A 107 1.19 -3.90 1.83
N THR A 108 1.24 -4.83 0.87
CA THR A 108 1.54 -4.53 -0.54
C THR A 108 0.32 -4.58 -1.46
N SER A 109 -0.88 -4.60 -0.89
CA SER A 109 -2.15 -4.71 -1.64
C SER A 109 -2.29 -3.64 -2.72
N PHE A 110 -1.90 -2.40 -2.45
CA PHE A 110 -1.94 -1.32 -3.44
C PHE A 110 -1.06 -1.61 -4.67
N ILE A 111 0.17 -2.11 -4.47
CA ILE A 111 1.08 -2.45 -5.57
C ILE A 111 0.49 -3.59 -6.40
N SER A 112 -0.06 -4.61 -5.74
CA SER A 112 -0.73 -5.74 -6.41
C SER A 112 -1.98 -5.28 -7.18
N ALA A 113 -2.78 -4.41 -6.59
CA ALA A 113 -3.97 -3.85 -7.24
C ALA A 113 -3.59 -3.03 -8.48
N LEU A 114 -2.63 -2.11 -8.36
CA LEU A 114 -2.14 -1.34 -9.51
C LEU A 114 -1.56 -2.26 -10.59
N SER A 115 -0.74 -3.25 -10.22
CA SER A 115 -0.18 -4.21 -11.17
C SER A 115 -1.28 -4.98 -11.91
N THR A 116 -2.30 -5.47 -11.19
CA THR A 116 -3.40 -6.24 -11.80
C THR A 116 -4.31 -5.37 -12.65
N MET A 117 -4.77 -4.25 -12.10
CA MET A 117 -5.74 -3.40 -12.78
C MET A 117 -5.14 -2.68 -13.99
N SER A 118 -3.85 -2.39 -13.99
CA SER A 118 -3.19 -1.83 -15.17
C SER A 118 -3.22 -2.77 -16.40
N HIS A 119 -3.25 -4.10 -16.20
CA HIS A 119 -3.48 -5.04 -17.30
C HIS A 119 -4.90 -4.96 -17.85
N LEU A 120 -5.90 -4.79 -16.99
CA LEU A 120 -7.30 -4.66 -17.41
C LEU A 120 -7.55 -3.31 -18.10
N ILE A 121 -6.90 -2.25 -17.65
CA ILE A 121 -6.93 -0.95 -18.33
C ILE A 121 -6.27 -1.05 -19.71
N GLU A 122 -5.08 -1.62 -19.81
CA GLU A 122 -4.37 -1.81 -21.08
C GLU A 122 -5.15 -2.69 -22.07
N ALA A 123 -5.86 -3.70 -21.56
CA ALA A 123 -6.74 -4.55 -22.37
C ALA A 123 -8.04 -3.86 -22.81
N GLY A 124 -8.34 -2.66 -22.30
CA GLY A 124 -9.56 -1.92 -22.61
C GLY A 124 -10.81 -2.41 -21.88
N GLU A 125 -10.67 -3.26 -20.85
CA GLU A 125 -11.79 -3.71 -20.02
C GLU A 125 -12.34 -2.57 -19.17
N TYR A 126 -11.47 -1.73 -18.62
CA TYR A 126 -11.80 -0.52 -17.87
C TYR A 126 -10.99 0.66 -18.38
N ARG A 127 -11.65 1.80 -18.56
CA ARG A 127 -10.98 3.06 -18.85
C ARG A 127 -10.50 3.74 -17.57
N ARG A 128 -11.27 3.65 -16.47
CA ARG A 128 -10.95 4.27 -15.18
C ARG A 128 -11.23 3.33 -14.02
N VAL A 129 -10.22 3.16 -13.19
CA VAL A 129 -10.29 2.32 -11.98
C VAL A 129 -9.94 3.17 -10.76
N LEU A 130 -10.76 3.08 -9.73
CA LEU A 130 -10.49 3.66 -8.41
C LEU A 130 -9.90 2.56 -7.51
N ILE A 131 -8.70 2.78 -7.00
CA ILE A 131 -8.03 1.89 -6.04
C ILE A 131 -7.93 2.64 -4.71
N VAL A 132 -8.48 2.08 -3.64
CA VAL A 132 -8.41 2.65 -2.30
C VAL A 132 -7.79 1.65 -1.32
N SER A 133 -6.82 2.09 -0.53
CA SER A 133 -6.34 1.39 0.66
C SER A 133 -6.83 2.15 1.89
N SER A 134 -7.40 1.45 2.85
CA SER A 134 -7.83 2.01 4.14
C SER A 134 -7.52 1.03 5.26
N GLU A 135 -6.93 1.51 6.35
CA GLU A 135 -6.53 0.67 7.48
C GLU A 135 -6.83 1.35 8.82
N VAL A 136 -7.36 0.56 9.73
CA VAL A 136 -7.52 0.89 11.14
C VAL A 136 -6.80 -0.20 11.94
N GLY A 137 -5.53 -0.41 11.60
CA GLY A 137 -4.69 -1.47 12.15
C GLY A 137 -4.39 -1.27 13.65
N SER A 138 -4.46 -0.05 14.13
CA SER A 138 -4.14 0.29 15.52
C SER A 138 -5.06 -0.38 16.55
N LEU A 139 -6.32 -0.63 16.18
CA LEU A 139 -7.30 -1.30 17.07
C LEU A 139 -6.99 -2.79 17.31
N GLY A 140 -6.29 -3.44 16.37
CA GLY A 140 -5.90 -4.84 16.45
C GLY A 140 -4.55 -5.10 17.13
N LEU A 141 -3.86 -4.07 17.61
CA LEU A 141 -2.50 -4.22 18.14
C LEU A 141 -2.48 -4.84 19.53
N ASN A 142 -1.40 -5.60 19.81
CA ASN A 142 -1.12 -6.13 21.14
C ASN A 142 -0.30 -5.12 21.94
N PRO A 143 -0.85 -4.50 23.02
CA PRO A 143 -0.13 -3.51 23.84
C PRO A 143 1.13 -4.05 24.52
N LYS A 144 1.26 -5.38 24.64
CA LYS A 144 2.45 -6.03 25.21
C LYS A 144 3.60 -6.09 24.21
N GLN A 145 3.34 -5.92 22.92
CA GLN A 145 4.35 -5.83 21.85
C GLN A 145 4.66 -4.36 21.56
N LYS A 146 5.43 -3.72 22.42
CA LYS A 146 5.69 -2.28 22.39
C LYS A 146 6.21 -1.80 21.03
N GLU A 147 7.07 -2.56 20.37
CA GLU A 147 7.66 -2.22 19.07
C GLU A 147 6.58 -1.97 18.00
N SER A 148 5.67 -2.93 17.80
CA SER A 148 4.55 -2.78 16.86
C SER A 148 3.51 -1.80 17.39
N TYR A 149 3.23 -1.83 18.71
CA TYR A 149 2.24 -0.95 19.30
C TYR A 149 2.54 0.54 19.11
N GLU A 150 3.80 0.98 19.21
CA GLU A 150 4.20 2.37 19.00
C GLU A 150 4.45 2.72 17.53
N LEU A 151 4.62 1.71 16.66
CA LEU A 151 4.96 1.89 15.25
C LEU A 151 3.76 2.21 14.37
N PHE A 152 2.62 1.55 14.60
CA PHE A 152 1.50 1.57 13.66
C PHE A 152 0.67 2.85 13.77
N GLY A 153 0.28 3.38 12.59
CA GLY A 153 -0.72 4.41 12.39
C GLY A 153 -1.85 3.94 11.49
N ASP A 154 -2.93 4.69 11.46
CA ASP A 154 -4.12 4.46 10.64
C ASP A 154 -4.22 5.50 9.55
N GLY A 155 -5.02 5.22 8.51
CA GLY A 155 -5.27 6.15 7.42
C GLY A 155 -5.94 5.52 6.22
N ALA A 156 -6.14 6.33 5.19
CA ALA A 156 -6.59 5.89 3.87
C ALA A 156 -5.92 6.71 2.77
N ALA A 157 -5.74 6.07 1.60
CA ALA A 157 -5.30 6.72 0.38
C ALA A 157 -6.04 6.10 -0.82
N ALA A 158 -6.53 6.95 -1.71
CA ALA A 158 -7.25 6.56 -2.92
C ALA A 158 -6.57 7.14 -4.16
N PHE A 159 -6.49 6.35 -5.22
CA PHE A 159 -5.96 6.74 -6.52
C PHE A 159 -6.92 6.37 -7.63
N ILE A 160 -7.09 7.27 -8.58
CA ILE A 160 -7.82 7.01 -9.82
C ILE A 160 -6.78 6.83 -10.92
N PHE A 161 -6.72 5.63 -11.47
CA PHE A 161 -5.91 5.32 -12.64
C PHE A 161 -6.80 5.26 -13.88
N GLN A 162 -6.32 5.83 -14.99
CA GLN A 162 -7.01 5.77 -16.26
C GLN A 162 -6.09 5.37 -17.39
N ALA A 163 -6.68 4.90 -18.51
CA ALA A 163 -5.94 4.66 -19.74
C ALA A 163 -5.24 5.95 -20.20
N SER A 164 -4.02 5.82 -20.70
CA SER A 164 -3.22 6.93 -21.20
C SER A 164 -2.80 6.68 -22.65
N ASP A 165 -2.87 7.73 -23.47
CA ASP A 165 -2.30 7.73 -24.83
C ASP A 165 -0.84 8.23 -24.84
N LYS A 166 -0.28 8.53 -23.68
CA LYS A 166 1.06 9.05 -23.49
C LYS A 166 2.03 7.91 -23.11
N ASP A 167 3.32 8.17 -23.20
CA ASP A 167 4.38 7.28 -22.71
C ASP A 167 4.48 7.35 -21.17
N LYS A 168 3.37 6.97 -20.50
CA LYS A 168 3.17 6.91 -19.06
C LYS A 168 2.60 5.57 -18.67
N GLY A 169 2.97 5.08 -17.49
CA GLY A 169 2.36 3.87 -16.95
C GLY A 169 3.34 2.87 -16.39
N VAL A 170 2.88 1.64 -16.23
CA VAL A 170 3.67 0.59 -15.62
C VAL A 170 4.68 0.03 -16.61
N ILE A 171 5.97 0.16 -16.28
CA ILE A 171 7.08 -0.37 -17.07
C ILE A 171 7.27 -1.85 -16.76
N ALA A 172 7.28 -2.20 -15.46
CA ALA A 172 7.47 -3.58 -14.99
C ALA A 172 6.88 -3.77 -13.60
N SER A 173 6.52 -5.01 -13.29
CA SER A 173 6.16 -5.41 -11.93
C SER A 173 6.65 -6.82 -11.65
N LEU A 174 6.95 -7.10 -10.38
CA LEU A 174 7.39 -8.41 -9.90
C LEU A 174 6.86 -8.64 -8.49
N GLN A 175 6.29 -9.82 -8.26
CA GLN A 175 5.84 -10.28 -6.94
C GLN A 175 6.43 -11.66 -6.65
N ARG A 176 6.87 -11.87 -5.40
CA ARG A 176 7.35 -13.16 -4.88
C ARG A 176 6.87 -13.38 -3.46
N THR A 177 6.64 -14.62 -3.08
CA THR A 177 6.26 -15.01 -1.73
C THR A 177 7.21 -16.08 -1.19
N TRP A 178 7.71 -15.87 0.01
CA TRP A 178 8.55 -16.80 0.78
C TRP A 178 7.74 -17.32 1.97
N SER A 179 7.13 -18.50 1.83
CA SER A 179 6.22 -19.08 2.82
C SER A 179 6.89 -19.47 4.15
N GLU A 180 8.21 -19.49 4.22
CA GLU A 180 8.95 -19.65 5.46
C GLU A 180 8.70 -18.50 6.46
N GLY A 181 8.24 -17.34 5.98
CA GLY A 181 7.82 -16.20 6.79
C GLY A 181 6.31 -16.14 7.08
N ALA A 182 5.53 -17.17 6.72
CA ALA A 182 4.07 -17.15 6.79
C ALA A 182 3.51 -16.85 8.20
N HIS A 183 4.23 -17.30 9.24
CA HIS A 183 3.83 -17.15 10.65
C HIS A 183 4.71 -16.17 11.43
N ASP A 184 5.42 -15.29 10.75
CA ASP A 184 6.28 -14.30 11.41
C ASP A 184 5.56 -12.94 11.60
N THR A 185 4.43 -12.74 10.92
CA THR A 185 3.51 -11.62 11.12
C THR A 185 2.09 -12.11 10.85
N GLU A 186 1.22 -12.12 11.87
CA GLU A 186 -0.12 -12.69 11.73
C GLU A 186 -1.13 -12.12 12.71
N ILE A 187 -2.41 -12.18 12.34
CA ILE A 187 -3.57 -12.20 13.24
C ILE A 187 -4.29 -13.51 12.96
N ARG A 188 -4.31 -14.41 13.92
CA ARG A 188 -4.83 -15.78 13.72
C ARG A 188 -6.35 -15.87 13.80
N GLY A 189 -6.94 -15.01 14.65
CA GLY A 189 -8.36 -15.06 14.98
C GLY A 189 -9.25 -14.23 14.06
N GLY A 190 -10.53 -14.47 14.15
CA GLY A 190 -11.58 -13.73 13.44
C GLY A 190 -12.16 -14.43 12.21
N LEU A 191 -11.52 -15.48 11.71
CA LEU A 191 -11.98 -16.30 10.58
C LEU A 191 -12.08 -17.79 10.97
N THR A 192 -11.73 -18.69 10.04
CA THR A 192 -11.93 -20.13 10.22
C THR A 192 -10.90 -20.81 11.10
N SER A 193 -9.70 -20.26 11.23
CA SER A 193 -8.61 -20.83 12.04
C SER A 193 -8.92 -20.72 13.54
N TYR A 194 -9.29 -19.51 13.96
CA TYR A 194 -9.82 -19.21 15.30
C TYR A 194 -11.11 -18.42 15.11
N GLN A 195 -12.25 -19.08 15.31
CA GLN A 195 -13.56 -18.46 15.09
C GLN A 195 -13.88 -17.43 16.19
N PRO A 196 -14.68 -16.40 15.91
CA PRO A 196 -15.06 -15.40 16.90
C PRO A 196 -15.61 -15.98 18.20
N LYS A 197 -16.33 -17.10 18.16
CA LYS A 197 -16.86 -17.82 19.34
C LYS A 197 -15.78 -18.36 20.27
N GLU A 198 -14.53 -18.46 19.81
CA GLU A 198 -13.39 -18.94 20.60
C GLU A 198 -12.67 -17.82 21.33
N TYR A 199 -13.15 -16.56 21.18
CA TYR A 199 -12.60 -15.42 21.91
C TYR A 199 -12.88 -15.54 23.41
N SER A 200 -11.83 -15.45 24.21
CA SER A 200 -11.85 -15.36 25.67
C SER A 200 -10.62 -14.57 26.14
N GLU A 201 -10.54 -14.24 27.41
CA GLU A 201 -9.34 -13.61 27.99
C GLU A 201 -8.06 -14.46 27.83
N GLU A 202 -8.20 -15.79 27.77
CA GLU A 202 -7.09 -16.72 27.59
C GLU A 202 -6.64 -16.80 26.13
N THR A 203 -7.57 -16.66 25.18
CA THR A 203 -7.32 -16.80 23.73
C THR A 203 -7.18 -15.47 23.01
N LYS A 204 -7.44 -14.34 23.65
CA LYS A 204 -7.48 -13.00 23.04
C LYS A 204 -6.24 -12.64 22.22
N THR A 205 -5.06 -13.17 22.59
CA THR A 205 -3.81 -12.92 21.83
C THR A 205 -3.84 -13.49 20.42
N ASN A 206 -4.71 -14.47 20.13
CA ASN A 206 -4.90 -14.98 18.76
C ASN A 206 -5.63 -13.96 17.87
N PHE A 207 -6.38 -13.03 18.47
CA PHE A 207 -7.14 -11.99 17.78
C PHE A 207 -6.39 -10.65 17.72
N MET A 208 -5.14 -10.64 18.16
CA MET A 208 -4.27 -9.46 18.15
C MET A 208 -3.13 -9.67 17.16
N PHE A 209 -2.62 -8.57 16.65
CA PHE A 209 -1.45 -8.56 15.80
C PHE A 209 -0.22 -9.10 16.54
N ASP A 210 0.46 -10.07 15.94
CA ASP A 210 1.66 -10.70 16.43
C ASP A 210 2.77 -10.58 15.39
N MET A 211 3.92 -10.01 15.80
CA MET A 211 5.06 -9.76 14.92
C MET A 211 6.35 -10.25 15.55
N LYS A 212 7.09 -11.11 14.83
CA LYS A 212 8.42 -11.58 15.18
C LYS A 212 9.48 -10.73 14.45
N GLY A 213 9.59 -9.45 14.82
CA GLY A 213 10.33 -8.41 14.10
C GLY A 213 11.76 -8.82 13.70
N LYS A 214 12.51 -9.51 14.59
CA LYS A 214 13.87 -10.00 14.29
C LYS A 214 13.89 -11.01 13.13
N LYS A 215 12.91 -11.93 13.06
CA LYS A 215 12.84 -12.93 11.98
C LYS A 215 12.49 -12.26 10.66
N ILE A 216 11.53 -11.33 10.68
CA ILE A 216 11.12 -10.55 9.51
C ILE A 216 12.29 -9.75 8.97
N LEU A 217 13.04 -9.07 9.84
CA LEU A 217 14.22 -8.30 9.44
C LEU A 217 15.29 -9.18 8.78
N LEU A 218 15.59 -10.36 9.35
CA LEU A 218 16.56 -11.29 8.78
C LEU A 218 16.12 -11.83 7.42
N LEU A 219 14.84 -12.22 7.29
CA LEU A 219 14.29 -12.69 6.03
C LEU A 219 14.29 -11.58 4.98
N SER A 220 13.81 -10.38 5.33
CA SER A 220 13.82 -9.20 4.45
C SER A 220 15.24 -8.86 3.97
N ALA A 221 16.23 -8.90 4.87
CA ALA A 221 17.62 -8.61 4.54
C ALA A 221 18.24 -9.60 3.53
N ARG A 222 17.66 -10.81 3.41
CA ARG A 222 18.04 -11.79 2.39
C ARG A 222 17.26 -11.58 1.11
N VAL A 223 15.92 -11.61 1.19
CA VAL A 223 15.08 -11.73 -0.01
C VAL A 223 14.90 -10.42 -0.80
N ILE A 224 14.98 -9.24 -0.14
CA ILE A 224 14.81 -7.97 -0.84
C ILE A 224 15.94 -7.72 -1.85
N PRO A 225 17.22 -7.87 -1.51
CA PRO A 225 18.30 -7.71 -2.49
C PRO A 225 18.24 -8.71 -3.64
N GLU A 226 17.93 -9.98 -3.36
CA GLU A 226 17.76 -11.02 -4.37
C GLU A 226 16.64 -10.65 -5.36
N MET A 227 15.49 -10.24 -4.85
CA MET A 227 14.35 -9.83 -5.68
C MET A 227 14.63 -8.53 -6.45
N PHE A 228 15.34 -7.58 -5.84
CA PHE A 228 15.71 -6.33 -6.50
C PHE A 228 16.63 -6.59 -7.68
N GLN A 229 17.59 -7.49 -7.53
CA GLN A 229 18.45 -7.94 -8.64
C GLN A 229 17.62 -8.63 -9.73
N GLU A 230 16.74 -9.59 -9.36
CA GLU A 230 15.85 -10.26 -10.32
C GLU A 230 14.97 -9.26 -11.07
N PHE A 231 14.45 -8.24 -10.37
CA PHE A 231 13.65 -7.19 -10.98
C PHE A 231 14.46 -6.41 -12.04
N GLN A 232 15.69 -6.01 -11.71
CA GLN A 232 16.56 -5.29 -12.65
C GLN A 232 16.90 -6.13 -13.88
N GLU A 233 17.23 -7.41 -13.68
CA GLU A 233 17.55 -8.34 -14.78
C GLU A 233 16.36 -8.56 -15.73
N LYS A 234 15.15 -8.71 -15.17
CA LYS A 234 13.93 -8.97 -15.97
C LYS A 234 13.36 -7.73 -16.64
N SER A 235 13.46 -6.59 -15.99
CA SER A 235 12.90 -5.33 -16.50
C SER A 235 13.87 -4.52 -17.35
N GLY A 236 15.17 -4.75 -17.21
CA GLY A 236 16.22 -3.90 -17.77
C GLY A 236 16.36 -2.54 -17.06
N ILE A 237 15.60 -2.30 -15.97
CA ILE A 237 15.63 -1.05 -15.21
C ILE A 237 16.74 -1.13 -14.16
N SER A 238 17.80 -0.35 -14.33
CA SER A 238 18.80 -0.19 -13.26
C SER A 238 18.29 0.75 -12.16
N LYS A 239 18.86 0.63 -10.96
CA LYS A 239 18.57 1.56 -9.85
C LYS A 239 18.83 3.03 -10.22
N ASP A 240 19.81 3.29 -11.09
CA ASP A 240 20.20 4.64 -11.53
C ASP A 240 19.22 5.23 -12.55
N ALA A 241 18.37 4.39 -13.18
CA ALA A 241 17.30 4.80 -14.07
C ALA A 241 16.01 5.19 -13.32
N VAL A 242 15.92 4.88 -12.03
CA VAL A 242 14.80 5.26 -11.16
C VAL A 242 15.08 6.64 -10.57
N ASP A 243 14.13 7.57 -10.73
CA ASP A 243 14.25 8.93 -10.22
C ASP A 243 13.98 8.97 -8.71
N TYR A 244 12.98 8.21 -8.22
CA TYR A 244 12.65 8.14 -6.80
C TYR A 244 12.01 6.80 -6.40
N ILE A 245 12.26 6.36 -5.16
CA ILE A 245 11.70 5.13 -4.61
C ILE A 245 10.70 5.47 -3.50
N ILE A 246 9.53 4.84 -3.56
CA ILE A 246 8.48 4.94 -2.55
C ILE A 246 8.33 3.56 -1.91
N PRO A 247 9.05 3.30 -0.80
CA PRO A 247 8.99 2.03 -0.12
C PRO A 247 7.84 1.98 0.88
N HIS A 248 7.35 0.78 1.17
CA HIS A 248 6.53 0.54 2.34
C HIS A 248 7.27 0.99 3.62
N GLN A 249 6.59 1.76 4.45
CA GLN A 249 7.11 2.34 5.68
C GLN A 249 7.05 1.29 6.83
N ALA A 250 7.71 0.14 6.64
CA ALA A 250 7.55 -1.04 7.49
C ALA A 250 8.12 -0.87 8.90
N SER A 251 9.22 -0.18 9.06
CA SER A 251 9.88 0.04 10.35
C SER A 251 10.97 1.10 10.26
N ARG A 252 11.51 1.50 11.42
CA ARG A 252 12.68 2.39 11.52
C ARG A 252 13.96 1.78 10.92
N ALA A 253 13.97 0.48 10.59
CA ALA A 253 15.08 -0.18 9.91
C ALA A 253 15.11 0.06 8.39
N LEU A 254 14.14 0.79 7.83
CA LEU A 254 14.09 1.12 6.41
C LEU A 254 15.43 1.66 5.84
N PRO A 255 16.13 2.59 6.49
CA PRO A 255 17.43 3.06 5.99
C PRO A 255 18.46 1.94 5.83
N LEU A 256 18.48 0.94 6.72
CA LEU A 256 19.42 -0.20 6.62
C LEU A 256 19.13 -1.07 5.39
N VAL A 257 17.84 -1.20 5.03
CA VAL A 257 17.45 -1.93 3.82
C VAL A 257 17.88 -1.15 2.57
N MET A 258 17.64 0.16 2.54
CA MET A 258 18.01 1.02 1.39
C MET A 258 19.53 1.10 1.22
N ASP A 259 20.29 1.23 2.30
CA ASP A 259 21.76 1.20 2.27
C ASP A 259 22.28 -0.13 1.69
N LYS A 260 21.66 -1.26 2.06
CA LYS A 260 22.01 -2.58 1.51
C LYS A 260 21.73 -2.70 0.01
N LEU A 261 20.72 -2.00 -0.52
CA LEU A 261 20.43 -1.90 -1.95
C LEU A 261 21.34 -0.88 -2.67
N GLY A 262 22.17 -0.16 -1.92
CA GLY A 262 23.02 0.91 -2.45
C GLY A 262 22.22 2.11 -2.94
N VAL A 263 21.09 2.41 -2.28
CA VAL A 263 20.22 3.55 -2.58
C VAL A 263 20.55 4.68 -1.60
N SER A 264 20.88 5.86 -2.11
CA SER A 264 21.18 7.04 -1.30
C SER A 264 19.92 7.64 -0.66
N LYS A 265 20.09 8.34 0.48
CA LYS A 265 18.98 8.84 1.31
C LYS A 265 18.07 9.84 0.60
N ASP A 266 18.58 10.56 -0.37
CA ASP A 266 17.85 11.53 -1.19
C ASP A 266 17.01 10.88 -2.31
N LYS A 267 17.14 9.56 -2.50
CA LYS A 267 16.47 8.80 -3.56
C LYS A 267 15.29 7.97 -3.09
N TYR A 268 14.91 8.03 -1.84
CA TYR A 268 13.74 7.31 -1.35
C TYR A 268 13.00 8.07 -0.25
N LEU A 269 11.70 7.81 -0.15
CA LEU A 269 10.85 8.38 0.89
C LEU A 269 11.05 7.64 2.21
N ASN A 270 11.25 8.41 3.30
CA ASN A 270 11.27 7.88 4.66
C ASN A 270 10.50 8.81 5.59
N ILE A 271 9.25 8.49 5.84
CA ILE A 271 8.31 9.21 6.71
C ILE A 271 7.80 8.37 7.87
N VAL A 272 8.49 7.26 8.15
CA VAL A 272 8.15 6.31 9.24
C VAL A 272 8.11 6.99 10.61
N SER A 273 8.96 7.97 10.85
CA SER A 273 9.00 8.68 12.13
C SER A 273 7.74 9.52 12.37
N GLU A 274 7.16 10.07 11.31
CA GLU A 274 6.01 10.97 11.35
C GLU A 274 4.68 10.22 11.33
N TYR A 275 4.53 9.28 10.40
CA TYR A 275 3.25 8.61 10.15
C TYR A 275 3.22 7.15 10.63
N GLY A 276 4.39 6.53 10.84
CA GLY A 276 4.50 5.14 11.23
C GLY A 276 4.21 4.17 10.07
N ASN A 277 3.86 2.95 10.46
CA ASN A 277 3.44 1.91 9.55
C ASN A 277 1.90 1.92 9.43
N MET A 278 1.39 2.40 8.31
CA MET A 278 -0.04 2.42 7.98
C MET A 278 -0.45 1.19 7.14
N VAL A 279 0.24 0.07 7.30
CA VAL A 279 -0.05 -1.21 6.63
C VAL A 279 -0.12 -1.03 5.10
N SER A 280 -1.24 -1.36 4.44
CA SER A 280 -1.40 -1.23 2.98
C SER A 280 -1.48 0.22 2.49
N VAL A 281 -1.81 1.16 3.37
CA VAL A 281 -1.89 2.60 3.06
C VAL A 281 -0.51 3.23 2.90
N ALA A 282 0.53 2.65 3.51
CA ALA A 282 1.86 3.27 3.56
C ALA A 282 2.47 3.59 2.17
N VAL A 283 2.25 2.74 1.16
CA VAL A 283 2.75 2.98 -0.20
C VAL A 283 1.93 4.04 -0.94
N PRO A 284 0.59 3.95 -1.05
CA PRO A 284 -0.19 4.97 -1.73
C PRO A 284 -0.16 6.31 -0.99
N PHE A 285 -0.15 6.34 0.34
CA PHE A 285 0.07 7.57 1.10
C PHE A 285 1.43 8.18 0.80
N GLY A 286 2.49 7.37 0.76
CA GLY A 286 3.83 7.82 0.40
C GLY A 286 3.92 8.37 -1.03
N LEU A 287 3.17 7.77 -1.98
CA LEU A 287 3.09 8.29 -3.35
C LEU A 287 2.38 9.66 -3.40
N ALA A 288 1.24 9.80 -2.72
CA ALA A 288 0.54 11.08 -2.61
C ALA A 288 1.42 12.13 -1.95
N TYR A 289 2.07 11.79 -0.83
CA TYR A 289 3.01 12.66 -0.13
C TYR A 289 4.15 13.13 -1.04
N ALA A 290 4.74 12.22 -1.82
CA ALA A 290 5.83 12.56 -2.74
C ALA A 290 5.39 13.48 -3.88
N LEU A 291 4.17 13.31 -4.40
CA LEU A 291 3.56 14.20 -5.39
C LEU A 291 3.31 15.60 -4.82
N ASP A 292 2.68 15.69 -3.65
CA ASP A 292 2.32 16.96 -3.00
C ASP A 292 3.55 17.80 -2.60
N HIS A 293 4.66 17.13 -2.21
CA HIS A 293 5.89 17.80 -1.79
C HIS A 293 6.92 17.98 -2.91
N GLY A 294 6.58 17.60 -4.16
CA GLY A 294 7.46 17.77 -5.31
C GLY A 294 8.70 16.87 -5.32
N TYR A 295 8.70 15.77 -4.56
CA TYR A 295 9.77 14.75 -4.65
C TYR A 295 9.72 13.99 -5.97
N VAL A 296 8.55 13.92 -6.57
CA VAL A 296 8.31 13.31 -7.88
C VAL A 296 7.41 14.20 -8.74
N LYS A 297 7.59 14.13 -10.04
CA LYS A 297 6.87 14.96 -11.02
C LYS A 297 6.59 14.19 -12.31
N GLU A 298 5.81 14.77 -13.18
CA GLU A 298 5.54 14.25 -14.52
C GLU A 298 6.85 13.92 -15.28
N GLY A 299 6.89 12.75 -15.87
CA GLY A 299 8.03 12.20 -16.62
C GLY A 299 9.05 11.44 -15.77
N ASP A 300 8.96 11.50 -14.43
CA ASP A 300 9.83 10.70 -13.55
C ASP A 300 9.47 9.22 -13.60
N THR A 301 10.48 8.37 -13.48
CA THR A 301 10.30 6.93 -13.25
C THR A 301 10.42 6.67 -11.75
N ILE A 302 9.31 6.27 -11.14
CA ILE A 302 9.25 5.94 -9.72
C ILE A 302 9.23 4.42 -9.49
N PHE A 303 9.70 4.01 -8.33
CA PHE A 303 9.74 2.63 -7.93
C PHE A 303 8.95 2.41 -6.64
N LEU A 304 7.82 1.71 -6.76
CA LEU A 304 7.02 1.30 -5.62
C LEU A 304 7.52 -0.06 -5.15
N MET A 305 7.83 -0.20 -3.87
CA MET A 305 8.28 -1.47 -3.31
C MET A 305 7.81 -1.69 -1.89
N GLY A 306 7.61 -2.93 -1.51
CA GLY A 306 7.24 -3.25 -0.15
C GLY A 306 7.34 -4.72 0.18
N THR A 307 7.44 -4.97 1.48
CA THR A 307 7.25 -6.30 2.09
C THR A 307 5.91 -6.36 2.78
N ALA A 308 5.34 -7.54 2.81
CA ALA A 308 4.07 -7.84 3.45
C ALA A 308 4.16 -9.12 4.27
N ALA A 309 3.24 -9.31 5.22
CA ALA A 309 3.09 -10.60 5.89
C ALA A 309 2.97 -11.74 4.88
N GLY A 310 3.59 -12.91 5.21
CA GLY A 310 3.50 -14.05 4.31
C GLY A 310 4.79 -14.80 3.95
N MET A 311 6.05 -14.34 3.82
CA MET A 311 6.45 -12.96 3.46
C MET A 311 6.25 -12.75 1.97
N THR A 312 5.52 -11.74 1.60
CA THR A 312 5.41 -11.33 0.20
C THR A 312 6.22 -10.05 -0.04
N VAL A 313 6.91 -9.98 -1.17
CA VAL A 313 7.59 -8.76 -1.64
C VAL A 313 7.01 -8.37 -3.00
N ASN A 314 6.69 -7.11 -3.14
CA ASN A 314 6.20 -6.51 -4.38
C ASN A 314 7.11 -5.38 -4.83
N MET A 315 7.35 -5.30 -6.14
CA MET A 315 8.11 -4.25 -6.81
C MET A 315 7.43 -3.86 -8.11
N LEU A 316 7.31 -2.54 -8.36
CA LEU A 316 6.67 -2.00 -9.55
C LEU A 316 7.35 -0.70 -9.96
N ALA A 317 7.74 -0.60 -11.22
CA ALA A 317 8.24 0.64 -11.82
C ALA A 317 7.10 1.32 -12.59
N LEU A 318 6.86 2.59 -12.27
CA LEU A 318 5.81 3.43 -12.86
C LEU A 318 6.44 4.69 -13.42
N LYS A 319 6.11 5.03 -14.66
CA LYS A 319 6.44 6.32 -15.28
C LYS A 319 5.25 7.27 -15.11
N LEU A 320 5.50 8.42 -14.48
CA LEU A 320 4.51 9.46 -14.20
C LEU A 320 4.22 10.36 -15.41
#